data_5450396894f3f23c50530d7b68ae449f
#
_entry.id   5450396894f3f23c50530d7b68ae449f
#
_cell.length_a   1.000
_cell.length_b   1.000
_cell.length_c   1.000
_cell.angle_alpha   90.00
_cell.angle_beta   90.00
_cell.angle_gamma   90.00
#
_symmetry.space_group_name_H-M   'P 1'
#
loop_
_entity.id
_entity.type
_entity.pdbx_description
1 polymer ?
#
loop_
_entity_poly.entity_id
_entity_poly.type
_entity_poly.pdbx_seq_one_letter_code
_entity_poly.pdbx_strand_id
1 'polypeptide(L)'
;ESAALGEIPTDKMTYRTNPNTGDRVSLLGYGCMRWPTRKRADGNGDEIDQEAVNDLIDYAIAHGVNYFDTSPAYVQGLSERATGIALKRHPREKFFLATKLSNFSPGTHSREESLAMYHRSFRDLQVDYIDYLLLHGIGMGGMEALHSRYLDNGMLDFLLKEREAGRIRNLGFSYH
;
A
#
# COMPACT_ATOMS: atom_id res chain seq x y z
N GLU A 1 8.46 15.56 34.14
CA GLU A 1 9.26 14.34 34.20
C GLU A 1 8.74 13.38 33.12
N SER A 2 9.44 13.32 31.98
CA SER A 2 9.19 12.31 30.97
C SER A 2 9.66 10.97 31.55
N ALA A 3 8.74 10.09 31.88
CA ALA A 3 9.11 8.72 32.19
C ALA A 3 9.87 8.16 30.97
N ALA A 4 11.11 7.76 31.17
CA ALA A 4 11.89 7.06 30.16
C ALA A 4 11.10 5.81 29.77
N LEU A 5 10.52 5.82 28.57
CA LEU A 5 9.97 4.61 28.00
C LEU A 5 11.14 3.63 27.91
N GLY A 6 11.05 2.52 28.63
CA GLY A 6 12.04 1.45 28.56
C GLY A 6 12.19 1.00 27.10
N GLU A 7 13.30 0.40 26.77
CA GLU A 7 13.58 -0.12 25.43
C GLU A 7 12.42 -1.01 24.97
N ILE A 8 11.83 -0.67 23.81
CA ILE A 8 10.69 -1.41 23.25
C ILE A 8 11.20 -2.78 22.76
N PRO A 9 10.63 -3.90 23.23
CA PRO A 9 11.10 -5.23 22.83
C PRO A 9 10.94 -5.48 21.33
N THR A 10 11.91 -6.12 20.71
CA THR A 10 11.88 -6.52 19.29
C THR A 10 11.25 -7.90 19.06
N ASP A 11 10.99 -8.67 20.12
CA ASP A 11 10.54 -10.07 20.09
C ASP A 11 9.10 -10.28 20.63
N LYS A 12 8.33 -9.20 20.82
CA LYS A 12 7.01 -9.24 21.48
C LYS A 12 5.82 -9.03 20.52
N MET A 13 6.05 -8.95 19.20
CA MET A 13 4.95 -8.81 18.25
C MET A 13 4.01 -10.01 18.30
N THR A 14 2.72 -9.72 18.36
CA THR A 14 1.67 -10.74 18.21
C THR A 14 1.34 -10.93 16.74
N TYR A 15 1.25 -12.18 16.30
CA TYR A 15 0.89 -12.55 14.93
C TYR A 15 -0.42 -13.31 14.90
N ARG A 16 -1.12 -13.23 13.77
CA ARG A 16 -2.29 -14.07 13.45
C ARG A 16 -2.10 -14.67 12.06
N THR A 17 -2.56 -15.89 11.90
CA THR A 17 -2.56 -16.55 10.59
C THR A 17 -3.91 -16.32 9.93
N ASN A 18 -3.88 -15.78 8.70
CA ASN A 18 -5.07 -15.67 7.88
C ASN A 18 -5.50 -17.08 7.45
N PRO A 19 -6.69 -17.56 7.85
CA PRO A 19 -7.09 -18.94 7.56
C PRO A 19 -7.30 -19.22 6.08
N ASN A 20 -7.54 -18.17 5.26
CA ASN A 20 -7.79 -18.31 3.83
C ASN A 20 -6.50 -18.34 3.01
N THR A 21 -5.43 -17.73 3.49
CA THR A 21 -4.17 -17.57 2.74
C THR A 21 -2.99 -18.32 3.36
N GLY A 22 -3.07 -18.63 4.65
CA GLY A 22 -1.95 -19.16 5.43
C GLY A 22 -0.92 -18.10 5.83
N ASP A 23 -1.11 -16.83 5.45
CA ASP A 23 -0.20 -15.75 5.75
C ASP A 23 -0.19 -15.45 7.26
N ARG A 24 0.99 -15.45 7.84
CA ARG A 24 1.19 -15.09 9.25
C ARG A 24 1.52 -13.60 9.35
N VAL A 25 0.52 -12.81 9.71
CA VAL A 25 0.56 -11.34 9.69
C VAL A 25 0.67 -10.78 11.10
N SER A 26 1.50 -9.74 11.27
CA SER A 26 1.58 -9.00 12.53
C SER A 26 0.24 -8.36 12.87
N LEU A 27 -0.14 -8.41 14.15
CA LEU A 27 -1.40 -7.81 14.61
C LEU A 27 -1.43 -6.30 14.36
N LEU A 28 -0.27 -5.65 14.44
CA LEU A 28 -0.07 -4.26 14.04
C LEU A 28 0.43 -4.21 12.59
N GLY A 29 -0.36 -3.61 11.69
CA GLY A 29 0.07 -3.23 10.34
C GLY A 29 0.53 -1.76 10.30
N TYR A 30 1.35 -1.42 9.33
CA TYR A 30 1.83 -0.06 9.12
C TYR A 30 1.06 0.65 8.00
N GLY A 31 0.33 1.71 8.33
CA GLY A 31 -0.37 2.55 7.35
C GLY A 31 0.55 3.64 6.78
N CYS A 32 0.72 3.63 5.45
CA CYS A 32 1.63 4.52 4.73
C CYS A 32 0.95 5.81 4.20
N MET A 33 -0.19 6.17 4.74
CA MET A 33 -0.98 7.31 4.27
C MET A 33 -0.37 8.67 4.66
N ARG A 34 0.44 8.72 5.71
CA ARG A 34 0.92 9.97 6.33
C ARG A 34 2.43 9.93 6.53
N TRP A 35 3.18 9.78 5.44
CA TRP A 35 4.62 9.86 5.51
C TRP A 35 5.11 11.25 5.93
N PRO A 36 6.20 11.35 6.68
CA PRO A 36 6.80 12.63 7.04
C PRO A 36 7.23 13.39 5.79
N THR A 37 7.04 14.70 5.84
CA THR A 37 7.46 15.62 4.79
C THR A 37 8.38 16.70 5.38
N ARG A 38 9.20 17.29 4.52
CA ARG A 38 10.06 18.42 4.85
C ARG A 38 9.90 19.51 3.79
N LYS A 39 10.30 20.72 4.12
CA LYS A 39 10.33 21.81 3.15
C LYS A 39 11.36 21.51 2.05
N ARG A 40 10.98 21.75 0.81
CA ARG A 40 11.91 21.66 -0.32
C ARG A 40 13.00 22.71 -0.19
N ALA A 41 14.21 22.38 -0.66
CA ALA A 41 15.36 23.28 -0.62
C ALA A 41 15.15 24.57 -1.43
N ASP A 42 14.30 24.52 -2.47
CA ASP A 42 13.93 25.66 -3.30
C ASP A 42 12.81 26.53 -2.70
N GLY A 43 12.27 26.15 -1.52
CA GLY A 43 11.18 26.84 -0.83
C GLY A 43 9.78 26.63 -1.45
N ASN A 44 9.66 25.82 -2.50
CA ASN A 44 8.42 25.62 -3.25
C ASN A 44 7.65 24.38 -2.77
N GLY A 45 7.10 24.47 -1.55
CA GLY A 45 6.24 23.44 -0.98
C GLY A 45 7.01 22.38 -0.20
N ASP A 46 6.33 21.23 0.00
CA ASP A 46 6.85 20.11 0.78
C ASP A 46 7.25 18.95 -0.13
N GLU A 47 8.20 18.17 0.32
CA GLU A 47 8.59 16.89 -0.28
C GLU A 47 8.58 15.79 0.78
N ILE A 48 8.52 14.53 0.36
CA ILE A 48 8.70 13.40 1.26
C ILE A 48 10.09 13.47 1.90
N ASP A 49 10.14 13.34 3.22
CA ASP A 49 11.38 13.08 3.94
C ASP A 49 11.71 11.58 3.84
N GLN A 50 12.39 11.21 2.76
CA GLN A 50 12.67 9.80 2.47
C GLN A 50 13.55 9.14 3.53
N GLU A 51 14.46 9.89 4.14
CA GLU A 51 15.31 9.36 5.22
C GLU A 51 14.46 9.00 6.44
N ALA A 52 13.57 9.88 6.86
CA ALA A 52 12.64 9.62 7.94
C ALA A 52 11.68 8.44 7.61
N VAL A 53 11.22 8.31 6.35
CA VAL A 53 10.42 7.14 5.92
C VAL A 53 11.23 5.85 6.04
N ASN A 54 12.49 5.86 5.61
CA ASN A 54 13.37 4.70 5.73
C ASN A 54 13.54 4.27 7.19
N ASP A 55 13.81 5.22 8.07
CA ASP A 55 14.00 4.96 9.50
C ASP A 55 12.74 4.38 10.16
N LEU A 56 11.57 4.92 9.81
CA LEU A 56 10.29 4.42 10.33
C LEU A 56 10.00 2.98 9.88
N ILE A 57 10.27 2.65 8.63
CA ILE A 57 10.11 1.28 8.10
C ILE A 57 11.12 0.33 8.73
N ASP A 58 12.37 0.73 8.84
CA ASP A 58 13.41 -0.08 9.49
C ASP A 58 13.04 -0.37 10.95
N TYR A 59 12.58 0.64 11.67
CA TYR A 59 12.11 0.49 13.03
C TYR A 59 10.91 -0.46 13.14
N ALA A 60 9.91 -0.30 12.28
CA ALA A 60 8.72 -1.14 12.25
C ALA A 60 9.08 -2.62 12.00
N ILE A 61 9.93 -2.90 11.00
CA ILE A 61 10.38 -4.26 10.67
C ILE A 61 11.21 -4.85 11.82
N ALA A 62 12.12 -4.08 12.41
CA ALA A 62 12.93 -4.52 13.54
C ALA A 62 12.08 -4.92 14.76
N HIS A 63 10.87 -4.34 14.89
CA HIS A 63 9.93 -4.64 15.98
C HIS A 63 8.81 -5.61 15.56
N GLY A 64 8.97 -6.30 14.42
CA GLY A 64 8.12 -7.41 14.01
C GLY A 64 6.91 -7.04 13.16
N VAL A 65 6.74 -5.79 12.76
CA VAL A 65 5.72 -5.41 11.77
C VAL A 65 6.08 -6.01 10.42
N ASN A 66 5.15 -6.74 9.81
CA ASN A 66 5.35 -7.36 8.51
C ASN A 66 4.23 -7.08 7.50
N TYR A 67 3.39 -6.09 7.75
CA TYR A 67 2.31 -5.70 6.84
C TYR A 67 2.32 -4.19 6.64
N PHE A 68 2.45 -3.75 5.37
CA PHE A 68 2.51 -2.34 4.97
C PHE A 68 1.40 -2.04 3.98
N ASP A 69 0.58 -1.04 4.28
CA ASP A 69 -0.57 -0.63 3.48
C ASP A 69 -0.36 0.76 2.87
N THR A 70 -0.44 0.85 1.56
CA THR A 70 -0.32 2.09 0.81
C THR A 70 -1.42 2.25 -0.24
N SER A 71 -1.34 3.29 -1.06
CA SER A 71 -2.28 3.58 -2.15
C SER A 71 -1.70 4.62 -3.10
N PRO A 72 -2.06 4.58 -4.39
CA PRO A 72 -1.75 5.66 -5.34
C PRO A 72 -2.31 7.02 -4.94
N ALA A 73 -3.35 7.05 -4.08
CA ALA A 73 -3.97 8.28 -3.61
C ALA A 73 -3.29 8.92 -2.39
N TYR A 74 -2.37 8.20 -1.73
CA TYR A 74 -1.79 8.66 -0.47
C TYR A 74 -0.64 9.65 -0.69
N VAL A 75 -0.56 10.65 0.19
CA VAL A 75 0.46 11.71 0.15
C VAL A 75 0.54 12.32 -1.26
N GLN A 76 -0.59 12.73 -1.83
CA GLN A 76 -0.68 13.34 -3.16
C GLN A 76 -0.02 12.49 -4.28
N GLY A 77 -0.11 11.17 -4.16
CA GLY A 77 0.46 10.22 -5.13
C GLY A 77 1.92 9.84 -4.89
N LEU A 78 2.53 10.27 -3.80
CA LEU A 78 3.95 10.04 -3.51
C LEU A 78 4.22 8.84 -2.60
N SER A 79 3.18 8.31 -1.93
CA SER A 79 3.37 7.28 -0.90
C SER A 79 3.93 5.97 -1.45
N GLU A 80 3.42 5.48 -2.58
CA GLU A 80 3.91 4.20 -3.14
C GLU A 80 5.40 4.24 -3.45
N ARG A 81 5.88 5.32 -4.07
CA ARG A 81 7.30 5.49 -4.37
C ARG A 81 8.15 5.54 -3.10
N ALA A 82 7.74 6.33 -2.10
CA ALA A 82 8.47 6.44 -0.85
C ALA A 82 8.50 5.11 -0.09
N THR A 83 7.38 4.40 -0.04
CA THR A 83 7.25 3.07 0.55
C THR A 83 8.14 2.06 -0.19
N GLY A 84 8.11 2.06 -1.52
CA GLY A 84 8.91 1.17 -2.35
C GLY A 84 10.42 1.35 -2.15
N ILE A 85 10.90 2.60 -2.13
CA ILE A 85 12.32 2.92 -1.86
C ILE A 85 12.74 2.36 -0.50
N ALA A 86 11.93 2.55 0.53
CA ALA A 86 12.26 2.09 1.88
C ALA A 86 12.21 0.56 2.01
N LEU A 87 11.16 -0.09 1.51
CA LEU A 87 10.97 -1.54 1.59
C LEU A 87 11.97 -2.33 0.74
N LYS A 88 12.44 -1.78 -0.39
CA LYS A 88 13.45 -2.43 -1.23
C LYS A 88 14.78 -2.71 -0.50
N ARG A 89 15.03 -2.04 0.60
CA ARG A 89 16.20 -2.25 1.48
C ARG A 89 16.09 -3.52 2.31
N HIS A 90 14.92 -4.17 2.32
CA HIS A 90 14.61 -5.39 3.08
C HIS A 90 14.30 -6.55 2.13
N PRO A 91 14.58 -7.81 2.54
CA PRO A 91 14.19 -8.97 1.75
C PRO A 91 12.68 -9.01 1.49
N ARG A 92 12.28 -9.21 0.23
CA ARG A 92 10.87 -9.13 -0.20
C ARG A 92 9.94 -10.08 0.54
N GLU A 93 10.45 -11.24 0.91
CA GLU A 93 9.71 -12.29 1.64
C GLU A 93 9.50 -11.97 3.14
N LYS A 94 10.09 -10.91 3.65
CA LYS A 94 9.96 -10.51 5.05
C LYS A 94 8.72 -9.67 5.36
N PHE A 95 8.01 -9.22 4.31
CA PHE A 95 6.85 -8.37 4.50
C PHE A 95 5.74 -8.66 3.48
N PHE A 96 4.53 -8.36 3.89
CA PHE A 96 3.34 -8.29 3.04
C PHE A 96 3.10 -6.84 2.62
N LEU A 97 2.86 -6.62 1.34
CA LEU A 97 2.61 -5.32 0.76
C LEU A 97 1.18 -5.25 0.23
N ALA A 98 0.43 -4.27 0.74
CA ALA A 98 -0.91 -3.95 0.27
C ALA A 98 -0.91 -2.60 -0.45
N THR A 99 -1.54 -2.54 -1.61
CA THR A 99 -1.90 -1.29 -2.28
C THR A 99 -3.29 -1.39 -2.89
N LYS A 100 -3.72 -0.35 -3.59
CA LYS A 100 -5.12 -0.22 -4.00
C LYS A 100 -5.23 0.31 -5.44
N LEU A 101 -6.30 -0.05 -6.12
CA LEU A 101 -6.71 0.67 -7.33
C LEU A 101 -7.61 1.85 -6.93
N SER A 102 -7.07 3.06 -7.00
CA SER A 102 -7.67 4.29 -6.47
C SER A 102 -8.21 5.20 -7.57
N ASN A 103 -8.90 4.64 -8.53
CA ASN A 103 -9.50 5.33 -9.68
C ASN A 103 -10.80 6.05 -9.29
N PHE A 104 -10.71 7.03 -8.39
CA PHE A 104 -11.88 7.73 -7.82
C PHE A 104 -12.51 8.76 -8.77
N SER A 105 -11.69 9.51 -9.48
CA SER A 105 -12.20 10.57 -10.35
C SER A 105 -12.71 10.01 -11.69
N PRO A 106 -13.76 10.59 -12.29
CA PRO A 106 -14.29 10.12 -13.58
C PRO A 106 -13.23 10.00 -14.67
N GLY A 107 -12.24 10.87 -14.70
CA GLY A 107 -11.11 10.81 -15.64
C GLY A 107 -10.22 9.58 -15.49
N THR A 108 -10.28 8.88 -14.35
CA THR A 108 -9.51 7.65 -14.11
C THR A 108 -10.32 6.37 -14.27
N HIS A 109 -11.63 6.46 -14.60
CA HIS A 109 -12.52 5.31 -14.75
C HIS A 109 -12.27 4.53 -16.04
N SER A 110 -11.67 5.13 -17.08
CA SER A 110 -11.36 4.40 -18.30
C SER A 110 -10.45 3.21 -18.01
N ARG A 111 -10.54 2.18 -18.84
CA ARG A 111 -9.65 1.03 -18.74
C ARG A 111 -8.18 1.44 -18.90
N GLU A 112 -7.89 2.35 -19.83
CA GLU A 112 -6.54 2.83 -20.08
C GLU A 112 -5.93 3.51 -18.87
N GLU A 113 -6.63 4.46 -18.26
CA GLU A 113 -6.16 5.19 -17.08
C GLU A 113 -6.05 4.28 -15.85
N SER A 114 -7.01 3.38 -15.66
CA SER A 114 -6.97 2.40 -14.57
C SER A 114 -5.81 1.42 -14.72
N LEU A 115 -5.52 0.94 -15.94
CA LEU A 115 -4.33 0.12 -16.21
C LEU A 115 -3.04 0.89 -16.00
N ALA A 116 -2.98 2.15 -16.43
CA ALA A 116 -1.82 3.01 -16.22
C ALA A 116 -1.52 3.19 -14.71
N MET A 117 -2.58 3.39 -13.90
CA MET A 117 -2.47 3.47 -12.43
C MET A 117 -1.96 2.15 -11.83
N TYR A 118 -2.54 1.02 -12.24
CA TYR A 118 -2.12 -0.31 -11.80
C TYR A 118 -0.64 -0.57 -12.09
N HIS A 119 -0.19 -0.35 -13.31
CA HIS A 119 1.22 -0.55 -13.68
C HIS A 119 2.16 0.43 -13.01
N ARG A 120 1.70 1.65 -12.73
CA ARG A 120 2.47 2.64 -11.97
C ARG A 120 2.75 2.16 -10.56
N SER A 121 1.77 1.53 -9.89
CA SER A 121 1.95 0.98 -8.55
C SER A 121 3.12 -0.01 -8.48
N PHE A 122 3.25 -0.93 -9.43
CA PHE A 122 4.38 -1.87 -9.48
C PHE A 122 5.71 -1.15 -9.66
N ARG A 123 5.76 -0.17 -10.56
CA ARG A 123 6.96 0.62 -10.83
C ARG A 123 7.38 1.44 -9.61
N ASP A 124 6.44 2.14 -8.97
CA ASP A 124 6.71 3.02 -7.85
C ASP A 124 7.06 2.23 -6.58
N LEU A 125 6.41 1.11 -6.35
CA LEU A 125 6.72 0.17 -5.27
C LEU A 125 7.97 -0.68 -5.54
N GLN A 126 8.45 -0.75 -6.80
CA GLN A 126 9.62 -1.52 -7.23
C GLN A 126 9.50 -3.01 -6.89
N VAL A 127 8.36 -3.61 -7.17
CA VAL A 127 8.05 -5.02 -6.88
C VAL A 127 7.53 -5.76 -8.12
N ASP A 128 7.73 -7.08 -8.15
CA ASP A 128 7.22 -7.96 -9.20
C ASP A 128 5.86 -8.55 -8.86
N TYR A 129 5.48 -8.56 -7.59
CA TYR A 129 4.17 -8.98 -7.12
C TYR A 129 3.71 -8.16 -5.91
N ILE A 130 2.40 -8.07 -5.76
CA ILE A 130 1.70 -7.42 -4.64
C ILE A 130 0.97 -8.50 -3.84
N ASP A 131 1.13 -8.49 -2.51
CA ASP A 131 0.49 -9.50 -1.65
C ASP A 131 -1.02 -9.29 -1.55
N TYR A 132 -1.46 -8.03 -1.42
CA TYR A 132 -2.87 -7.65 -1.31
C TYR A 132 -3.16 -6.45 -2.17
N LEU A 133 -3.94 -6.63 -3.24
CA LEU A 133 -4.47 -5.51 -4.02
C LEU A 133 -5.94 -5.30 -3.67
N LEU A 134 -6.30 -4.06 -3.32
CA LEU A 134 -7.65 -3.71 -2.91
C LEU A 134 -8.34 -2.82 -3.94
N LEU A 135 -9.61 -3.09 -4.24
CA LEU A 135 -10.50 -2.13 -4.86
C LEU A 135 -10.78 -1.03 -3.84
N HIS A 136 -10.32 0.19 -4.11
CA HIS A 136 -10.30 1.26 -3.11
C HIS A 136 -11.68 1.89 -2.92
N GLY A 137 -12.24 1.78 -1.71
CA GLY A 137 -13.47 2.46 -1.34
C GLY A 137 -14.72 1.89 -2.03
N ILE A 138 -14.93 0.59 -1.96
CA ILE A 138 -16.19 -0.03 -2.38
C ILE A 138 -17.33 0.54 -1.52
N GLY A 139 -18.45 0.87 -2.17
CA GLY A 139 -19.60 1.55 -1.54
C GLY A 139 -19.59 3.06 -1.71
N MET A 140 -18.44 3.69 -1.95
CA MET A 140 -18.39 5.12 -2.29
C MET A 140 -18.97 5.36 -3.68
N GLY A 141 -19.97 6.24 -3.77
CA GLY A 141 -20.68 6.54 -5.01
C GLY A 141 -21.69 5.48 -5.48
N GLY A 142 -21.97 4.48 -4.62
CA GLY A 142 -23.00 3.45 -4.86
C GLY A 142 -22.68 2.50 -6.02
N MET A 143 -23.74 1.87 -6.55
CA MET A 143 -23.63 0.88 -7.64
C MET A 143 -23.11 1.48 -8.95
N GLU A 144 -23.47 2.72 -9.25
CA GLU A 144 -22.98 3.40 -10.46
C GLU A 144 -21.45 3.54 -10.45
N ALA A 145 -20.88 3.94 -9.33
CA ALA A 145 -19.44 4.04 -9.19
C ALA A 145 -18.76 2.66 -9.24
N LEU A 146 -19.36 1.62 -8.64
CA LEU A 146 -18.85 0.26 -8.75
C LEU A 146 -18.78 -0.19 -10.23
N HIS A 147 -19.84 0.05 -10.99
CA HIS A 147 -19.89 -0.27 -12.40
C HIS A 147 -18.83 0.49 -13.21
N SER A 148 -18.80 1.81 -13.11
CA SER A 148 -17.89 2.64 -13.90
C SER A 148 -16.42 2.43 -13.57
N ARG A 149 -16.10 2.16 -12.28
CA ARG A 149 -14.72 2.03 -11.79
C ARG A 149 -14.13 0.64 -12.04
N TYR A 150 -14.91 -0.42 -12.00
CA TYR A 150 -14.38 -1.78 -11.94
C TYR A 150 -15.05 -2.78 -12.88
N LEU A 151 -16.37 -2.66 -13.14
CA LEU A 151 -17.10 -3.67 -13.90
C LEU A 151 -17.15 -3.34 -15.38
N ASP A 152 -17.71 -2.19 -15.76
CA ASP A 152 -17.97 -1.84 -17.17
C ASP A 152 -16.67 -1.58 -17.95
N ASN A 153 -15.62 -1.13 -17.27
CA ASN A 153 -14.29 -0.95 -17.85
C ASN A 153 -13.45 -2.25 -17.90
N GLY A 154 -13.99 -3.37 -17.42
CA GLY A 154 -13.33 -4.67 -17.42
C GLY A 154 -12.12 -4.77 -16.49
N MET A 155 -11.98 -3.84 -15.52
CA MET A 155 -10.83 -3.87 -14.60
C MET A 155 -10.92 -5.02 -13.62
N LEU A 156 -12.09 -5.38 -13.10
CA LEU A 156 -12.21 -6.53 -12.20
C LEU A 156 -11.74 -7.83 -12.90
N ASP A 157 -12.17 -8.06 -14.12
CA ASP A 157 -11.74 -9.24 -14.90
C ASP A 157 -10.22 -9.25 -15.14
N PHE A 158 -9.65 -8.08 -15.42
CA PHE A 158 -8.21 -7.94 -15.57
C PHE A 158 -7.47 -8.29 -14.25
N LEU A 159 -7.91 -7.75 -13.12
CA LEU A 159 -7.29 -7.99 -11.82
C LEU A 159 -7.40 -9.45 -11.37
N LEU A 160 -8.50 -10.12 -11.71
CA LEU A 160 -8.65 -11.56 -11.47
C LEU A 160 -7.63 -12.37 -12.28
N LYS A 161 -7.37 -12.01 -13.54
CA LYS A 161 -6.32 -12.64 -14.38
C LYS A 161 -4.92 -12.36 -13.82
N GLU A 162 -4.66 -11.15 -13.32
CA GLU A 162 -3.39 -10.81 -12.67
C GLU A 162 -3.16 -11.64 -11.38
N ARG A 163 -4.24 -11.93 -10.64
CA ARG A 163 -4.17 -12.85 -9.51
C ARG A 163 -3.84 -14.29 -9.96
N GLU A 164 -4.49 -14.80 -10.99
CA GLU A 164 -4.19 -16.12 -11.55
C GLU A 164 -2.74 -16.23 -12.05
N ALA A 165 -2.22 -15.13 -12.60
CA ALA A 165 -0.84 -15.05 -13.07
C ALA A 165 0.21 -14.86 -11.94
N GLY A 166 -0.24 -14.68 -10.68
CA GLY A 166 0.64 -14.52 -9.52
C GLY A 166 1.21 -13.13 -9.30
N ARG A 167 0.84 -12.13 -10.10
CA ARG A 167 1.26 -10.73 -9.88
C ARG A 167 0.49 -10.08 -8.73
N ILE A 168 -0.72 -10.53 -8.47
CA ILE A 168 -1.50 -10.22 -7.27
C ILE A 168 -1.72 -11.54 -6.53
N ARG A 169 -1.29 -11.64 -5.28
CA ARG A 169 -1.52 -12.85 -4.50
C ARG A 169 -2.95 -12.92 -3.98
N ASN A 170 -3.47 -11.80 -3.48
CA ASN A 170 -4.81 -11.70 -2.93
C ASN A 170 -5.49 -10.44 -3.45
N LEU A 171 -6.70 -10.58 -3.98
CA LEU A 171 -7.55 -9.48 -4.42
C LEU A 171 -8.68 -9.28 -3.41
N GLY A 172 -8.87 -8.06 -2.97
CA GLY A 172 -9.90 -7.68 -2.00
C GLY A 172 -10.44 -6.28 -2.23
N PHE A 173 -11.02 -5.68 -1.23
CA PHE A 173 -11.53 -4.32 -1.28
C PHE A 173 -11.43 -3.63 0.08
N SER A 174 -11.39 -2.30 0.08
CA SER A 174 -11.63 -1.48 1.25
C SER A 174 -13.06 -0.93 1.23
N TYR A 175 -13.66 -0.81 2.39
CA TYR A 175 -15.00 -0.28 2.60
C TYR A 175 -14.95 0.79 3.68
N HIS A 176 -15.68 1.90 3.49
CA HIS A 176 -15.74 3.01 4.42
C HIS A 176 -17.19 3.40 4.76
#